data_c64b414961a823373dad34edcdfd7583
#
_entry.id   c64b414961a823373dad34edcdfd7583
#
_cell.length_a   1.000
_cell.length_b   1.000
_cell.length_c   1.000
_cell.angle_alpha   90.00
_cell.angle_beta   90.00
_cell.angle_gamma   90.00
#
_symmetry.space_group_name_H-M   'P 1'
#
loop_
_entity.id
_entity.type
_entity.pdbx_description
1 polymer ?
#
loop_
_entity_poly.entity_id
_entity_poly.type
_entity_poly.pdbx_seq_one_letter_code
_entity_poly.pdbx_strand_id
1 'polypeptide(L)'
;MSTDTEIEALRREVRFLRDRQDILDCVNKQSRGHDRHDVELMTSVLHSDGIDEHGSVSNVGAAYGPWSNKQHSMVFADHLHNITTHTCEIDGDVAHAESYVIGTMVARDDKTLAFMGGRYLDRLERRDGVWKIAL
;
A
#
# COMPACT_ATOMS: atom_id res chain seq x y z
N MET A 1 4.65 -26.52 30.02
CA MET A 1 5.55 -25.42 29.58
C MET A 1 5.63 -24.42 30.72
N SER A 2 6.75 -23.73 30.91
CA SER A 2 6.79 -22.65 31.90
C SER A 2 5.99 -21.46 31.41
N THR A 3 5.43 -20.66 32.34
CA THR A 3 4.71 -19.44 32.04
C THR A 3 5.53 -18.47 31.16
N ASP A 4 6.84 -18.41 31.38
CA ASP A 4 7.75 -17.59 30.58
C ASP A 4 7.82 -18.02 29.10
N THR A 5 7.81 -19.34 28.85
CA THR A 5 7.81 -19.92 27.50
C THR A 5 6.50 -19.60 26.77
N GLU A 6 5.37 -19.61 27.46
CA GLU A 6 4.06 -19.25 26.91
C GLU A 6 3.98 -17.77 26.59
N ILE A 7 4.50 -16.91 27.48
CA ILE A 7 4.55 -15.46 27.25
C ILE A 7 5.40 -15.13 26.02
N GLU A 8 6.55 -15.76 25.86
CA GLU A 8 7.41 -15.55 24.70
C GLU A 8 6.75 -16.04 23.40
N ALA A 9 6.01 -17.13 23.45
CA ALA A 9 5.24 -17.60 22.29
C ALA A 9 4.15 -16.58 21.89
N LEU A 10 3.37 -16.10 22.86
CA LEU A 10 2.34 -15.08 22.63
C LEU A 10 2.93 -13.77 22.10
N ARG A 11 4.07 -13.33 22.61
CA ARG A 11 4.76 -12.13 22.12
C ARG A 11 5.16 -12.26 20.65
N ARG A 12 5.64 -13.42 20.21
CA ARG A 12 5.97 -13.67 18.80
C ARG A 12 4.72 -13.64 17.93
N GLU A 13 3.64 -14.27 18.39
CA GLU A 13 2.39 -14.31 17.66
C GLU A 13 1.77 -12.91 17.52
N VAL A 14 1.72 -12.13 18.59
CA VAL A 14 1.24 -10.75 18.58
C VAL A 14 2.08 -9.87 17.65
N ARG A 15 3.40 -10.05 17.66
CA ARG A 15 4.29 -9.32 16.74
C ARG A 15 3.98 -9.66 15.28
N PHE A 16 3.84 -10.94 14.97
CA PHE A 16 3.51 -11.40 13.62
C PHE A 16 2.16 -10.82 13.14
N LEU A 17 1.14 -10.85 13.99
CA LEU A 17 -0.18 -10.28 13.65
C LEU A 17 -0.11 -8.77 13.45
N ARG A 18 0.67 -8.06 14.27
CA ARG A 18 0.91 -6.62 14.12
C ARG A 18 1.64 -6.31 12.82
N ASP A 19 2.71 -7.03 12.50
CA ASP A 19 3.44 -6.86 11.24
C ASP A 19 2.51 -7.03 10.04
N ARG A 20 1.66 -8.06 10.05
CA ARG A 20 0.66 -8.26 8.98
C ARG A 20 -0.31 -7.09 8.86
N GLN A 21 -0.77 -6.55 9.98
CA GLN A 21 -1.68 -5.39 9.98
C GLN A 21 -0.98 -4.13 9.48
N ASP A 22 0.25 -3.87 9.93
CA ASP A 22 1.03 -2.71 9.50
C ASP A 22 1.31 -2.74 7.99
N ILE A 23 1.58 -3.93 7.43
CA ILE A 23 1.77 -4.15 5.99
C ILE A 23 0.47 -3.83 5.23
N LEU A 24 -0.66 -4.38 5.65
CA LEU A 24 -1.96 -4.08 5.04
C LEU A 24 -2.31 -2.60 5.16
N ASP A 25 -1.98 -1.96 6.27
CA ASP A 25 -2.19 -0.53 6.48
C ASP A 25 -1.40 0.35 5.51
N CYS A 26 -0.20 -0.07 5.08
CA CYS A 26 0.54 0.63 4.02
C CYS A 26 -0.27 0.66 2.73
N VAL A 27 -0.79 -0.48 2.28
CA VAL A 27 -1.58 -0.59 1.04
C VAL A 27 -2.89 0.19 1.15
N ASN A 28 -3.58 0.09 2.29
CA ASN A 28 -4.82 0.83 2.54
C ASN A 28 -4.59 2.35 2.57
N LYS A 29 -3.51 2.82 3.18
CA LYS A 29 -3.14 4.24 3.20
C LYS A 29 -2.80 4.77 1.81
N GLN A 30 -2.10 3.98 0.99
CA GLN A 30 -1.81 4.33 -0.40
C GLN A 30 -3.11 4.55 -1.17
N SER A 31 -4.03 3.58 -1.15
CA SER A 31 -5.33 3.65 -1.80
C SER A 31 -6.16 4.84 -1.32
N ARG A 32 -6.23 5.04 0.00
CA ARG A 32 -6.93 6.18 0.59
C ARG A 32 -6.29 7.52 0.20
N GLY A 33 -4.97 7.58 0.08
CA GLY A 33 -4.25 8.76 -0.39
C GLY A 33 -4.66 9.14 -1.81
N HIS A 34 -4.75 8.15 -2.71
CA HIS A 34 -5.26 8.35 -4.06
C HIS A 34 -6.68 8.92 -4.06
N ASP A 35 -7.59 8.26 -3.36
CA ASP A 35 -9.02 8.62 -3.35
C ASP A 35 -9.28 10.02 -2.80
N ARG A 36 -8.37 10.55 -2.01
CA ARG A 36 -8.49 11.86 -1.36
C ARG A 36 -7.55 12.92 -1.92
N HIS A 37 -6.78 12.58 -2.95
CA HIS A 37 -5.73 13.45 -3.49
C HIS A 37 -4.72 13.91 -2.40
N ASP A 38 -4.49 13.04 -1.41
CA ASP A 38 -3.59 13.27 -0.29
C ASP A 38 -2.17 12.80 -0.66
N VAL A 39 -1.41 13.74 -1.26
CA VAL A 39 -0.04 13.48 -1.73
C VAL A 39 0.89 13.08 -0.57
N GLU A 40 0.71 13.67 0.60
CA GLU A 40 1.52 13.37 1.78
C GLU A 40 1.27 11.93 2.24
N LEU A 41 0.00 11.53 2.33
CA LEU A 41 -0.38 10.17 2.71
C LEU A 41 0.15 9.13 1.71
N MET A 42 -0.02 9.37 0.39
CA MET A 42 0.52 8.49 -0.66
C MET A 42 2.03 8.32 -0.55
N THR A 43 2.75 9.42 -0.31
CA THR A 43 4.22 9.40 -0.22
C THR A 43 4.70 8.73 1.08
N SER A 44 3.96 8.88 2.17
CA SER A 44 4.35 8.41 3.52
C SER A 44 4.53 6.90 3.62
N VAL A 45 3.86 6.13 2.76
CA VAL A 45 3.87 4.66 2.79
C VAL A 45 5.02 4.03 2.03
N LEU A 46 5.78 4.83 1.25
CA LEU A 46 7.00 4.38 0.58
C LEU A 46 8.24 4.76 1.40
N HIS A 47 9.29 3.94 1.31
CA HIS A 47 10.62 4.38 1.69
C HIS A 47 11.10 5.49 0.74
N SER A 48 11.95 6.39 1.21
CA SER A 48 12.45 7.51 0.40
C SER A 48 13.21 7.06 -0.85
N ASP A 49 13.82 5.88 -0.81
CA ASP A 49 14.51 5.19 -1.90
C ASP A 49 13.66 4.08 -2.53
N GLY A 50 12.42 3.89 -2.06
CA GLY A 50 11.49 2.90 -2.61
C GLY A 50 11.13 3.23 -4.06
N ILE A 51 10.82 2.20 -4.82
CA ILE A 51 10.48 2.33 -6.23
C ILE A 51 9.01 1.96 -6.41
N ASP A 52 8.26 2.82 -7.09
CA ASP A 52 6.93 2.51 -7.60
C ASP A 52 7.02 2.21 -9.09
N GLU A 53 6.52 1.06 -9.50
CA GLU A 53 6.40 0.66 -10.90
C GLU A 53 4.93 0.70 -11.32
N HIS A 54 4.56 1.72 -12.10
CA HIS A 54 3.19 1.93 -12.56
C HIS A 54 3.11 1.81 -14.08
N GLY A 55 2.85 0.61 -14.57
CA GLY A 55 2.87 0.31 -15.99
C GLY A 55 4.27 0.49 -16.57
N SER A 56 4.44 1.46 -17.47
CA SER A 56 5.75 1.77 -18.08
C SER A 56 6.52 2.88 -17.36
N VAL A 57 5.99 3.39 -16.26
CA VAL A 57 6.60 4.51 -15.51
C VAL A 57 7.12 4.01 -14.17
N SER A 58 8.29 4.46 -13.81
CA SER A 58 8.94 4.18 -12.52
C SER A 58 9.18 5.48 -11.79
N ASN A 59 8.81 5.52 -10.51
CA ASN A 59 9.01 6.67 -9.63
C ASN A 59 9.83 6.26 -8.41
N VAL A 60 10.68 7.15 -7.93
CA VAL A 60 11.39 6.96 -6.67
C VAL A 60 10.63 7.66 -5.54
N GLY A 61 10.36 6.94 -4.49
CA GLY A 61 9.77 7.34 -3.21
C GLY A 61 9.01 8.68 -3.19
N ALA A 62 9.72 9.77 -2.94
CA ALA A 62 9.12 11.09 -2.81
C ALA A 62 8.46 11.64 -4.11
N ALA A 63 8.83 11.13 -5.28
CA ALA A 63 8.28 11.56 -6.55
C ALA A 63 6.94 10.89 -6.88
N TYR A 64 6.65 9.73 -6.27
CA TYR A 64 5.46 8.94 -6.56
C TYR A 64 4.16 9.70 -6.28
N GLY A 65 3.96 10.17 -5.07
CA GLY A 65 2.71 10.83 -4.67
C GLY A 65 2.34 12.03 -5.56
N PRO A 66 3.26 13.00 -5.78
CA PRO A 66 2.99 14.13 -6.67
C PRO A 66 2.70 13.71 -8.11
N TRP A 67 3.46 12.74 -8.64
CA TRP A 67 3.25 12.23 -10.00
C TRP A 67 1.89 11.56 -10.14
N SER A 68 1.59 10.63 -9.26
CA SER A 68 0.34 9.85 -9.30
C SER A 68 -0.88 10.75 -9.14
N ASN A 69 -0.84 11.66 -8.17
CA ASN A 69 -1.91 12.64 -7.97
C ASN A 69 -2.16 13.49 -9.22
N LYS A 70 -1.10 13.92 -9.89
CA LYS A 70 -1.21 14.68 -11.15
C LYS A 70 -1.89 13.85 -12.24
N GLN A 71 -1.47 12.58 -12.43
CA GLN A 71 -2.05 11.71 -13.46
C GLN A 71 -3.55 11.47 -13.20
N HIS A 72 -3.90 11.11 -11.98
CA HIS A 72 -5.30 10.87 -11.60
C HIS A 72 -6.15 12.13 -11.75
N SER A 73 -5.68 13.27 -11.27
CA SER A 73 -6.40 14.55 -11.37
C SER A 73 -6.61 15.04 -12.79
N MET A 74 -5.77 14.63 -13.74
CA MET A 74 -5.95 14.99 -15.15
C MET A 74 -7.06 14.19 -15.83
N VAL A 75 -7.26 12.94 -15.41
CA VAL A 75 -8.16 12.01 -16.11
C VAL A 75 -9.49 11.87 -15.39
N PHE A 76 -9.48 11.85 -14.07
CA PHE A 76 -10.66 11.54 -13.26
C PHE A 76 -11.12 12.74 -12.44
N ALA A 77 -12.44 12.88 -12.31
CA ALA A 77 -13.08 13.83 -11.39
C ALA A 77 -13.13 13.24 -9.98
N ASP A 78 -13.37 11.92 -9.89
CA ASP A 78 -13.46 11.18 -8.65
C ASP A 78 -13.03 9.72 -8.86
N HIS A 79 -12.54 9.07 -7.82
CA HIS A 79 -12.19 7.65 -7.86
C HIS A 79 -12.21 7.03 -6.47
N LEU A 80 -12.48 5.73 -6.42
CA LEU A 80 -12.44 4.91 -5.22
C LEU A 80 -11.64 3.63 -5.49
N HIS A 81 -10.65 3.35 -4.65
CA HIS A 81 -9.91 2.10 -4.64
C HIS A 81 -10.35 1.25 -3.45
N ASN A 82 -10.70 0.02 -3.71
CA ASN A 82 -11.06 -0.95 -2.68
C ASN A 82 -10.04 -2.08 -2.68
N ILE A 83 -9.31 -2.22 -1.58
CA ILE A 83 -8.43 -3.36 -1.34
C ILE A 83 -9.31 -4.50 -0.84
N THR A 84 -9.33 -5.62 -1.55
CA THR A 84 -10.24 -6.73 -1.27
C THR A 84 -9.50 -7.94 -0.69
N THR A 85 -8.79 -8.69 -1.51
CA THR A 85 -8.02 -9.84 -1.04
C THR A 85 -6.58 -9.40 -0.78
N HIS A 86 -6.07 -9.72 0.40
CA HIS A 86 -4.70 -9.39 0.77
C HIS A 86 -4.02 -10.61 1.39
N THR A 87 -2.79 -10.87 0.96
CA THR A 87 -1.90 -11.85 1.58
C THR A 87 -0.49 -11.29 1.67
N CYS A 88 0.27 -11.73 2.65
CA CYS A 88 1.69 -11.40 2.74
C CYS A 88 2.49 -12.53 3.35
N GLU A 89 3.73 -12.68 2.89
CA GLU A 89 4.76 -13.53 3.45
C GLU A 89 5.83 -12.66 4.07
N ILE A 90 6.17 -12.93 5.34
CA ILE A 90 7.10 -12.12 6.14
C ILE A 90 8.32 -12.98 6.47
N ASP A 91 9.49 -12.48 6.12
CA ASP A 91 10.78 -13.05 6.52
C ASP A 91 11.64 -11.96 7.16
N GLY A 92 11.71 -11.99 8.48
CA GLY A 92 12.44 -10.98 9.26
C GLY A 92 11.90 -9.56 9.04
N ASP A 93 12.69 -8.72 8.40
CA ASP A 93 12.38 -7.32 8.11
C ASP A 93 11.98 -7.08 6.64
N VAL A 94 11.70 -8.15 5.91
CA VAL A 94 11.22 -8.10 4.51
C VAL A 94 9.89 -8.82 4.41
N ALA A 95 8.97 -8.26 3.64
CA ALA A 95 7.71 -8.90 3.31
C ALA A 95 7.40 -8.78 1.81
N HIS A 96 6.73 -9.80 1.29
CA HIS A 96 6.12 -9.77 -0.04
C HIS A 96 4.61 -9.85 0.12
N ALA A 97 3.90 -8.89 -0.46
CA ALA A 97 2.46 -8.79 -0.35
C ALA A 97 1.80 -8.81 -1.73
N GLU A 98 0.64 -9.44 -1.80
CA GLU A 98 -0.28 -9.34 -2.93
C GLU A 98 -1.60 -8.79 -2.43
N SER A 99 -2.10 -7.75 -3.09
CA SER A 99 -3.38 -7.12 -2.74
C SER A 99 -4.23 -6.94 -4.00
N TYR A 100 -5.45 -7.46 -3.99
CA TYR A 100 -6.38 -7.21 -5.08
C TYR A 100 -7.02 -5.84 -4.90
N VAL A 101 -7.11 -5.10 -5.98
CA VAL A 101 -7.74 -3.78 -6.01
C VAL A 101 -8.89 -3.79 -7.00
N ILE A 102 -10.02 -3.23 -6.55
CA ILE A 102 -11.16 -2.89 -7.40
C ILE A 102 -11.36 -1.39 -7.30
N GLY A 103 -11.39 -0.72 -8.44
CA GLY A 103 -11.58 0.73 -8.52
C GLY A 103 -12.78 1.12 -9.36
N THR A 104 -13.45 2.17 -8.92
CA THR A 104 -14.44 2.90 -9.71
C THR A 104 -13.95 4.31 -9.93
N MET A 105 -14.06 4.81 -11.14
CA MET A 105 -13.50 6.11 -11.52
C MET A 105 -14.53 6.87 -12.35
N VAL A 106 -14.76 8.12 -11.98
CA VAL A 106 -15.61 9.05 -12.73
C VAL A 106 -14.71 9.93 -13.58
N ALA A 107 -14.86 9.87 -14.89
CA ALA A 107 -14.10 10.74 -15.79
C ALA A 107 -14.55 12.18 -15.64
N ARG A 108 -13.69 13.12 -16.09
CA ARG A 108 -14.00 14.55 -16.01
C ARG A 108 -15.13 15.05 -16.94
N ASP A 109 -15.65 14.17 -17.79
CA ASP A 109 -16.86 14.46 -18.57
C ASP A 109 -18.16 14.30 -17.74
N ASP A 110 -18.06 13.85 -16.46
CA ASP A 110 -19.15 13.57 -15.53
C ASP A 110 -20.19 12.57 -16.06
N LYS A 111 -19.85 11.81 -17.08
CA LYS A 111 -20.74 10.85 -17.76
C LYS A 111 -20.15 9.46 -17.87
N THR A 112 -18.83 9.38 -17.96
CA THR A 112 -18.12 8.11 -18.11
C THR A 112 -17.74 7.57 -16.75
N LEU A 113 -18.24 6.39 -16.44
CA LEU A 113 -17.82 5.60 -15.28
C LEU A 113 -16.92 4.48 -15.77
N ALA A 114 -15.69 4.45 -15.28
CA ALA A 114 -14.75 3.36 -15.51
C ALA A 114 -14.72 2.43 -14.29
N PHE A 115 -14.63 1.14 -14.56
CA PHE A 115 -14.41 0.11 -13.56
C PHE A 115 -13.08 -0.58 -13.85
N MET A 116 -12.23 -0.72 -12.86
CA MET A 116 -10.96 -1.42 -13.00
C MET A 116 -10.79 -2.51 -11.93
N GLY A 117 -10.06 -3.53 -12.29
CA GLY A 117 -9.58 -4.55 -11.37
C GLY A 117 -8.11 -4.85 -11.64
N GLY A 118 -7.36 -5.07 -10.57
CA GLY A 118 -5.94 -5.37 -10.67
C GLY A 118 -5.37 -5.93 -9.39
N ARG A 119 -4.04 -6.03 -9.35
CA ARG A 119 -3.28 -6.47 -8.17
C ARG A 119 -2.10 -5.55 -7.95
N TYR A 120 -1.85 -5.25 -6.70
CA TYR A 120 -0.58 -4.71 -6.23
C TYR A 120 0.31 -5.87 -5.80
N LEU A 121 1.54 -5.87 -6.24
CA LEU A 121 2.59 -6.80 -5.85
C LEU A 121 3.69 -5.99 -5.21
N ASP A 122 3.73 -6.01 -3.89
CA ASP A 122 4.58 -5.11 -3.14
C ASP A 122 5.68 -5.89 -2.42
N ARG A 123 6.89 -5.35 -2.44
CA ARG A 123 7.93 -5.71 -1.51
C ARG A 123 8.03 -4.61 -0.46
N LEU A 124 7.81 -4.99 0.81
CA LEU A 124 7.91 -4.06 1.93
C LEU A 124 9.15 -4.39 2.77
N GLU A 125 9.70 -3.36 3.39
CA GLU A 125 10.79 -3.48 4.35
C GLU A 125 10.44 -2.78 5.65
N ARG A 126 10.82 -3.42 6.77
CA ARG A 126 10.77 -2.78 8.08
C ARG A 126 12.11 -2.13 8.36
N ARG A 127 12.15 -0.79 8.36
CA ARG A 127 13.33 0.00 8.73
C ARG A 127 12.99 0.87 9.92
N ASP A 128 13.85 0.87 10.94
CA ASP A 128 13.62 1.59 12.20
C ASP A 128 12.26 1.24 12.86
N GLY A 129 11.85 -0.03 12.75
CA GLY A 129 10.60 -0.54 13.33
C GLY A 129 9.33 -0.20 12.54
N VAL A 130 9.44 0.42 11.37
CA VAL A 130 8.31 0.84 10.54
C VAL A 130 8.31 0.13 9.19
N TRP A 131 7.20 -0.51 8.87
CA TRP A 131 6.98 -1.12 7.56
C TRP A 131 6.61 -0.06 6.53
N LYS A 132 7.29 -0.09 5.37
CA LYS A 132 6.94 0.73 4.19
C LYS A 132 7.24 -0.05 2.91
N ILE A 133 6.60 0.38 1.82
CA ILE A 133 6.81 -0.17 0.49
C ILE A 133 8.22 0.22 0.01
N ALA A 134 8.95 -0.78 -0.48
CA ALA A 134 10.28 -0.62 -1.07
C ALA A 134 10.26 -0.87 -2.60
N LEU A 135 9.30 -1.68 -3.09
CA LEU A 135 9.02 -1.93 -4.50
C LEU A 135 7.58 -2.41 -4.65
#